data_391607bccac902f617f558fa99ed76e8
#
_entry.id   391607bccac902f617f558fa99ed76e8
#
_cell.length_a   1.000
_cell.length_b   1.000
_cell.length_c   1.000
_cell.angle_alpha   90.00
_cell.angle_beta   90.00
_cell.angle_gamma   90.00
#
_symmetry.space_group_name_H-M   'P 1'
#
loop_
_entity.id
_entity.type
_entity.pdbx_description
1 polymer ?
#
loop_
_entity_poly.entity_id
_entity_poly.type
_entity_poly.pdbx_seq_one_letter_code
_entity_poly.pdbx_strand_id
1 'polypeptide(L)'
;MEARVLTWNVWWQFGPWRDRQPAILATLREQNADIVFLQEVWAQEGGLDQADWLAEELNMYVARTEGPWYDEGVSLGNAILSRWPIVRWAVHRLPDVTGAPSYRRAVVAQLDTPYGRRWTVCTHLDYRFDQSATRMAQCEALSAIVDSLREDPEVETPVIMAGDFNSVPDSDEIRMLTGRREPAVPGLVFTDLWEVAGDGDGMTWRRDNPYIADSTWPNRRLDYLFVSWPRPRPIGNPSRVWLAGVDQVGGVQPSDHAAVVADIRMVAE
;
A
#
# COMPACT_ATOMS: atom_id res chain seq x y z
N MET A 1 -7.34 -20.39 8.20
CA MET A 1 -7.72 -19.83 6.88
C MET A 1 -6.91 -18.57 6.63
N GLU A 2 -6.49 -18.32 5.39
CA GLU A 2 -5.59 -17.23 5.01
C GLU A 2 -6.20 -16.40 3.89
N ALA A 3 -5.73 -15.15 3.77
CA ALA A 3 -5.96 -14.29 2.63
C ALA A 3 -4.63 -13.78 2.10
N ARG A 4 -4.54 -13.60 0.80
CA ARG A 4 -3.38 -12.99 0.16
C ARG A 4 -3.60 -11.51 0.00
N VAL A 5 -2.66 -10.72 0.50
CA VAL A 5 -2.64 -9.27 0.39
C VAL A 5 -1.40 -8.82 -0.38
N LEU A 6 -1.55 -7.78 -1.19
CA LEU A 6 -0.47 -7.26 -2.03
C LEU A 6 -0.48 -5.73 -1.99
N THR A 7 0.69 -5.10 -1.88
CA THR A 7 0.86 -3.66 -2.12
C THR A 7 1.85 -3.43 -3.24
N TRP A 8 1.55 -2.45 -4.11
CA TRP A 8 2.40 -2.13 -5.24
C TRP A 8 2.24 -0.69 -5.72
N ASN A 9 3.33 0.06 -5.76
CA ASN A 9 3.42 1.29 -6.54
C ASN A 9 3.56 0.91 -8.02
N VAL A 10 2.60 1.30 -8.86
CA VAL A 10 2.54 0.93 -10.30
C VAL A 10 3.10 2.01 -11.22
N TRP A 11 3.75 3.03 -10.64
CA TRP A 11 4.56 4.02 -11.35
C TRP A 11 3.81 4.83 -12.41
N TRP A 12 2.60 5.24 -12.12
CA TRP A 12 1.78 6.16 -12.92
C TRP A 12 1.98 6.00 -14.44
N GLN A 13 2.05 7.13 -15.17
CA GLN A 13 2.32 7.18 -16.62
C GLN A 13 3.80 7.46 -16.94
N PHE A 14 4.72 7.10 -16.06
CA PHE A 14 6.15 7.24 -16.32
C PHE A 14 6.69 6.13 -17.23
N GLY A 15 7.80 6.44 -17.93
CA GLY A 15 8.45 5.51 -18.84
C GLY A 15 7.51 5.00 -19.94
N PRO A 16 7.67 3.74 -20.38
CA PRO A 16 6.82 3.14 -21.42
C PRO A 16 5.49 2.66 -20.82
N TRP A 17 4.73 3.58 -20.20
CA TRP A 17 3.58 3.24 -19.35
C TRP A 17 2.50 2.40 -20.05
N ARG A 18 2.30 2.59 -21.40
CA ARG A 18 1.32 1.78 -22.13
C ARG A 18 1.73 0.32 -22.25
N ASP A 19 3.03 0.06 -22.47
CA ASP A 19 3.57 -1.29 -22.59
C ASP A 19 3.63 -1.99 -21.22
N ARG A 20 3.69 -1.22 -20.14
CA ARG A 20 3.67 -1.74 -18.77
C ARG A 20 2.30 -2.25 -18.32
N GLN A 21 1.18 -1.75 -18.90
CA GLN A 21 -0.16 -2.15 -18.46
C GLN A 21 -0.39 -3.67 -18.55
N PRO A 22 -0.10 -4.36 -19.66
CA PRO A 22 -0.22 -5.81 -19.73
C PRO A 22 0.69 -6.54 -18.74
N ALA A 23 1.89 -6.02 -18.49
CA ALA A 23 2.85 -6.61 -17.56
C ALA A 23 2.37 -6.47 -16.10
N ILE A 24 1.82 -5.30 -15.73
CA ILE A 24 1.19 -5.07 -14.42
C ILE A 24 0.03 -6.07 -14.21
N LEU A 25 -0.88 -6.15 -15.18
CA LEU A 25 -2.04 -7.05 -15.11
C LEU A 25 -1.61 -8.52 -15.00
N ALA A 26 -0.62 -8.95 -15.78
CA ALA A 26 -0.10 -10.32 -15.73
C ALA A 26 0.50 -10.65 -14.36
N THR A 27 1.28 -9.74 -13.78
CA THR A 27 1.82 -9.89 -12.42
C THR A 27 0.72 -10.01 -11.38
N LEU A 28 -0.29 -9.15 -11.42
CA LEU A 28 -1.43 -9.20 -10.48
C LEU A 28 -2.22 -10.51 -10.61
N ARG A 29 -2.44 -11.01 -11.84
CA ARG A 29 -3.10 -12.31 -12.10
C ARG A 29 -2.28 -13.48 -11.56
N GLU A 30 -0.98 -13.45 -11.74
CA GLU A 30 -0.06 -14.49 -11.21
C GLU A 30 -0.12 -14.54 -9.69
N GLN A 31 -0.08 -13.38 -9.03
CA GLN A 31 -0.13 -13.33 -7.57
C GLN A 31 -1.50 -13.70 -7.03
N ASN A 32 -2.59 -13.48 -7.77
CA ASN A 32 -3.96 -13.85 -7.41
C ASN A 32 -4.33 -13.42 -5.98
N ALA A 33 -4.02 -12.17 -5.62
CA ALA A 33 -4.27 -11.63 -4.30
C ALA A 33 -5.77 -11.42 -4.05
N ASP A 34 -6.19 -11.53 -2.79
CA ASP A 34 -7.57 -11.26 -2.37
C ASP A 34 -7.81 -9.77 -2.13
N ILE A 35 -6.76 -9.05 -1.68
CA ILE A 35 -6.78 -7.61 -1.47
C ILE A 35 -5.51 -7.02 -2.10
N VAL A 36 -5.67 -6.00 -2.93
CA VAL A 36 -4.57 -5.30 -3.62
C VAL A 36 -4.60 -3.83 -3.27
N PHE A 37 -3.47 -3.31 -2.81
CA PHE A 37 -3.25 -1.90 -2.52
C PHE A 37 -2.33 -1.32 -3.58
N LEU A 38 -2.84 -0.39 -4.39
CA LEU A 38 -2.08 0.22 -5.48
C LEU A 38 -1.78 1.69 -5.17
N GLN A 39 -0.57 2.11 -5.48
CA GLN A 39 -0.14 3.48 -5.43
C GLN A 39 0.26 3.93 -6.84
N GLU A 40 0.18 5.23 -7.09
CA GLU A 40 0.44 5.83 -8.39
C GLU A 40 -0.44 5.29 -9.52
N VAL A 41 -1.70 4.95 -9.22
CA VAL A 41 -2.68 4.69 -10.28
C VAL A 41 -3.05 5.99 -10.98
N TRP A 42 -3.23 5.93 -12.30
CA TRP A 42 -3.64 7.07 -13.10
C TRP A 42 -5.12 6.97 -13.49
N ALA A 43 -5.76 8.13 -13.64
CA ALA A 43 -7.08 8.24 -14.27
C ALA A 43 -7.11 9.47 -15.18
N GLN A 44 -7.85 9.36 -16.30
CA GLN A 44 -8.13 10.48 -17.21
C GLN A 44 -9.48 11.09 -16.87
N GLU A 45 -9.55 12.40 -16.73
CA GLU A 45 -10.80 13.10 -16.45
C GLU A 45 -11.88 12.78 -17.50
N GLY A 46 -13.01 12.23 -17.05
CA GLY A 46 -14.10 11.80 -17.93
C GLY A 46 -13.77 10.62 -18.86
N GLY A 47 -12.68 9.91 -18.60
CA GLY A 47 -12.16 8.83 -19.44
C GLY A 47 -11.78 7.58 -18.67
N LEU A 48 -10.68 6.94 -19.10
CA LEU A 48 -10.18 5.70 -18.52
C LEU A 48 -9.58 5.93 -17.12
N ASP A 49 -9.77 4.95 -16.23
CA ASP A 49 -9.17 4.86 -14.90
C ASP A 49 -8.47 3.51 -14.80
N GLN A 50 -7.17 3.55 -14.45
CA GLN A 50 -6.35 2.32 -14.34
C GLN A 50 -6.88 1.39 -13.25
N ALA A 51 -7.33 1.93 -12.11
CA ALA A 51 -7.83 1.11 -11.02
C ALA A 51 -9.15 0.43 -11.38
N ASP A 52 -10.07 1.13 -12.07
CA ASP A 52 -11.32 0.56 -12.56
C ASP A 52 -11.05 -0.52 -13.61
N TRP A 53 -10.14 -0.26 -14.56
CA TRP A 53 -9.74 -1.24 -15.57
C TRP A 53 -9.12 -2.50 -14.94
N LEU A 54 -8.18 -2.34 -14.00
CA LEU A 54 -7.58 -3.49 -13.31
C LEU A 54 -8.61 -4.26 -12.49
N ALA A 55 -9.55 -3.58 -11.82
CA ALA A 55 -10.62 -4.21 -11.07
C ALA A 55 -11.54 -5.05 -11.97
N GLU A 56 -11.91 -4.54 -13.16
CA GLU A 56 -12.71 -5.27 -14.15
C GLU A 56 -11.96 -6.52 -14.65
N GLU A 57 -10.70 -6.38 -15.06
CA GLU A 57 -9.85 -7.47 -15.57
C GLU A 57 -9.56 -8.58 -14.53
N LEU A 58 -9.56 -8.22 -13.23
CA LEU A 58 -9.34 -9.13 -12.12
C LEU A 58 -10.65 -9.61 -11.47
N ASN A 59 -11.80 -9.11 -11.92
CA ASN A 59 -13.11 -9.36 -11.31
C ASN A 59 -13.13 -9.02 -9.81
N MET A 60 -12.69 -7.81 -9.47
CA MET A 60 -12.60 -7.30 -8.09
C MET A 60 -13.43 -6.03 -7.91
N TYR A 61 -13.83 -5.76 -6.68
CA TYR A 61 -14.39 -4.47 -6.26
C TYR A 61 -13.26 -3.44 -6.11
N VAL A 62 -13.57 -2.13 -6.26
CA VAL A 62 -12.59 -1.05 -6.19
C VAL A 62 -13.04 0.10 -5.30
N ALA A 63 -12.12 0.63 -4.49
CA ALA A 63 -12.19 1.93 -3.84
C ALA A 63 -10.92 2.72 -4.19
N ARG A 64 -11.06 3.98 -4.62
CA ARG A 64 -9.93 4.75 -5.14
C ARG A 64 -10.03 6.24 -4.85
N THR A 65 -8.93 6.94 -4.99
CA THR A 65 -8.93 8.41 -4.96
C THR A 65 -9.52 8.97 -6.25
N GLU A 66 -10.25 10.07 -6.13
CA GLU A 66 -10.64 10.90 -7.26
C GLU A 66 -9.83 12.19 -7.24
N GLY A 67 -9.11 12.49 -8.35
CA GLY A 67 -8.20 13.62 -8.40
C GLY A 67 -7.08 13.59 -7.32
N PRO A 68 -6.31 14.64 -7.16
CA PRO A 68 -6.33 15.86 -7.95
C PRO A 68 -6.01 15.58 -9.41
N TRP A 69 -6.58 16.40 -10.28
CA TRP A 69 -6.25 16.41 -11.69
C TRP A 69 -5.06 17.34 -11.90
N TYR A 70 -4.06 16.87 -12.62
CA TYR A 70 -2.89 17.63 -13.03
C TYR A 70 -3.14 18.27 -14.40
N ASP A 71 -2.16 18.96 -14.92
CA ASP A 71 -2.17 19.45 -16.30
C ASP A 71 -2.51 18.27 -17.24
N GLU A 72 -3.32 18.54 -18.28
CA GLU A 72 -3.86 17.54 -19.22
C GLU A 72 -4.97 16.63 -18.64
N GLY A 73 -5.52 16.91 -17.45
CA GLY A 73 -6.66 16.18 -16.89
C GLY A 73 -6.33 14.74 -16.48
N VAL A 74 -5.08 14.46 -16.12
CA VAL A 74 -4.65 13.16 -15.58
C VAL A 74 -4.45 13.24 -14.09
N SER A 75 -4.99 12.29 -13.32
CA SER A 75 -4.76 12.18 -11.88
C SER A 75 -3.67 11.17 -11.54
N LEU A 76 -3.12 11.32 -10.33
CA LEU A 76 -2.27 10.34 -9.66
C LEU A 76 -2.91 10.00 -8.31
N GLY A 77 -3.13 8.71 -8.06
CA GLY A 77 -3.89 8.32 -6.88
C GLY A 77 -3.51 6.98 -6.29
N ASN A 78 -4.31 6.56 -5.31
CA ASN A 78 -4.22 5.26 -4.66
C ASN A 78 -5.53 4.50 -4.87
N ALA A 79 -5.45 3.15 -4.86
CA ALA A 79 -6.63 2.30 -4.94
C ALA A 79 -6.50 1.06 -4.04
N ILE A 80 -7.65 0.56 -3.61
CA ILE A 80 -7.83 -0.75 -2.98
C ILE A 80 -8.71 -1.56 -3.90
N LEU A 81 -8.20 -2.71 -4.38
CA LEU A 81 -9.00 -3.71 -5.06
C LEU A 81 -9.29 -4.85 -4.08
N SER A 82 -10.49 -5.41 -4.12
CA SER A 82 -10.90 -6.48 -3.23
C SER A 82 -11.70 -7.54 -3.96
N ARG A 83 -11.39 -8.81 -3.74
CA ARG A 83 -12.22 -9.94 -4.16
C ARG A 83 -13.60 -9.90 -3.51
N TRP A 84 -13.72 -9.27 -2.36
CA TRP A 84 -14.92 -9.20 -1.56
C TRP A 84 -15.59 -7.82 -1.64
N PRO A 85 -16.90 -7.73 -1.44
CA PRO A 85 -17.62 -6.47 -1.51
C PRO A 85 -17.03 -5.40 -0.60
N ILE A 86 -16.93 -4.18 -1.12
CA ILE A 86 -16.57 -2.99 -0.34
C ILE A 86 -17.86 -2.38 0.21
N VAL A 87 -18.04 -2.46 1.54
CA VAL A 87 -19.26 -1.99 2.22
C VAL A 87 -19.33 -0.46 2.24
N ARG A 88 -18.19 0.16 2.52
CA ARG A 88 -18.03 1.61 2.55
C ARG A 88 -16.55 1.97 2.40
N TRP A 89 -16.29 3.15 1.90
CA TRP A 89 -14.94 3.67 1.79
C TRP A 89 -14.91 5.19 1.89
N ALA A 90 -13.75 5.74 2.18
CA ALA A 90 -13.50 7.17 2.26
C ALA A 90 -12.06 7.50 1.85
N VAL A 91 -11.84 8.74 1.46
CA VAL A 91 -10.51 9.29 1.16
C VAL A 91 -10.17 10.37 2.18
N HIS A 92 -9.03 10.24 2.82
CA HIS A 92 -8.50 11.20 3.78
C HIS A 92 -7.30 11.92 3.20
N ARG A 93 -7.27 13.26 3.30
CA ARG A 93 -6.06 14.03 2.98
C ARG A 93 -5.05 13.86 4.10
N LEU A 94 -3.80 13.64 3.72
CA LEU A 94 -2.68 13.61 4.65
C LEU A 94 -2.02 15.00 4.71
N PRO A 95 -1.46 15.40 5.86
CA PRO A 95 -0.86 16.72 6.04
C PRO A 95 0.40 16.92 5.19
N ASP A 96 0.73 18.20 4.94
CA ASP A 96 2.04 18.66 4.50
C ASP A 96 2.48 19.79 5.43
N VAL A 97 3.60 19.63 6.11
CA VAL A 97 4.07 20.60 7.10
C VAL A 97 4.85 21.78 6.49
N THR A 98 5.10 21.74 5.18
CA THR A 98 5.79 22.83 4.47
C THR A 98 4.88 24.03 4.16
N GLY A 99 3.56 23.87 4.36
CA GLY A 99 2.56 24.85 3.97
C GLY A 99 2.12 24.73 2.50
N ALA A 100 2.69 23.83 1.73
CA ALA A 100 2.25 23.52 0.39
C ALA A 100 0.93 22.69 0.42
N PRO A 101 0.08 22.77 -0.61
CA PRO A 101 -1.08 21.90 -0.73
C PRO A 101 -0.64 20.42 -0.73
N SER A 102 -1.14 19.63 0.21
CA SER A 102 -0.87 18.20 0.21
C SER A 102 -1.68 17.50 -0.87
N TYR A 103 -1.00 16.73 -1.70
CA TYR A 103 -1.60 15.83 -2.69
C TYR A 103 -1.68 14.38 -2.16
N ARG A 104 -1.04 14.09 -1.01
CA ARG A 104 -1.01 12.76 -0.43
C ARG A 104 -2.33 12.42 0.26
N ARG A 105 -2.79 11.19 0.07
CA ARG A 105 -4.09 10.72 0.55
C ARG A 105 -3.99 9.28 1.02
N ALA A 106 -4.92 8.93 1.92
CA ALA A 106 -5.20 7.56 2.28
C ALA A 106 -6.59 7.17 1.79
N VAL A 107 -6.71 6.01 1.14
CA VAL A 107 -7.99 5.35 0.86
C VAL A 107 -8.25 4.40 2.00
N VAL A 108 -9.41 4.53 2.64
CA VAL A 108 -9.88 3.66 3.72
C VAL A 108 -11.08 2.90 3.21
N ALA A 109 -11.10 1.56 3.33
CA ALA A 109 -12.20 0.73 2.89
C ALA A 109 -12.55 -0.34 3.92
N GLN A 110 -13.84 -0.60 4.11
CA GLN A 110 -14.34 -1.74 4.88
C GLN A 110 -14.82 -2.82 3.93
N LEU A 111 -14.23 -3.99 4.04
CA LEU A 111 -14.49 -5.16 3.21
C LEU A 111 -15.42 -6.13 3.93
N ASP A 112 -16.36 -6.74 3.22
CA ASP A 112 -17.23 -7.81 3.72
C ASP A 112 -16.64 -9.18 3.34
N THR A 113 -15.67 -9.62 4.12
CA THR A 113 -14.94 -10.86 3.84
C THR A 113 -15.65 -12.08 4.42
N PRO A 114 -15.39 -13.30 3.92
CA PRO A 114 -15.90 -14.56 4.52
C PRO A 114 -15.46 -14.77 5.98
N TYR A 115 -14.52 -13.98 6.45
CA TYR A 115 -13.92 -14.05 7.78
C TYR A 115 -14.42 -12.89 8.69
N GLY A 116 -15.49 -12.20 8.29
CA GLY A 116 -16.00 -11.00 8.92
C GLY A 116 -15.47 -9.72 8.28
N ARG A 117 -15.96 -8.60 8.75
CA ARG A 117 -15.58 -7.28 8.23
C ARG A 117 -14.12 -6.95 8.52
N ARG A 118 -13.45 -6.34 7.55
CA ARG A 118 -12.04 -5.93 7.66
C ARG A 118 -11.88 -4.50 7.20
N TRP A 119 -11.23 -3.69 8.02
CA TRP A 119 -10.77 -2.38 7.62
C TRP A 119 -9.42 -2.47 6.93
N THR A 120 -9.28 -1.71 5.85
CA THR A 120 -8.06 -1.61 5.05
C THR A 120 -7.73 -0.16 4.76
N VAL A 121 -6.44 0.17 4.71
CA VAL A 121 -5.93 1.51 4.44
C VAL A 121 -4.83 1.42 3.40
N CYS A 122 -4.98 2.14 2.28
CA CYS A 122 -3.95 2.29 1.24
C CYS A 122 -3.41 3.70 1.26
N THR A 123 -2.08 3.87 1.29
CA THR A 123 -1.44 5.19 1.34
C THR A 123 -0.24 5.28 0.40
N HIS A 124 0.16 6.53 0.10
CA HIS A 124 1.42 6.86 -0.53
C HIS A 124 1.93 8.17 0.09
N LEU A 125 3.05 8.11 0.83
CA LEU A 125 3.59 9.24 1.57
C LEU A 125 4.45 10.17 0.68
N ASP A 126 4.89 11.27 1.25
CA ASP A 126 5.74 12.24 0.56
C ASP A 126 7.07 11.61 0.11
N TYR A 127 7.42 11.79 -1.17
CA TYR A 127 8.60 11.17 -1.81
C TYR A 127 9.90 11.95 -1.61
N ARG A 128 9.80 13.23 -1.22
CA ARG A 128 10.99 14.09 -1.12
C ARG A 128 11.89 13.63 0.02
N PHE A 129 13.15 13.43 -0.28
CA PHE A 129 14.13 12.87 0.67
C PHE A 129 14.34 13.73 1.91
N ASP A 130 14.18 15.05 1.79
CA ASP A 130 14.35 16.04 2.86
C ASP A 130 13.06 16.31 3.66
N GLN A 131 11.97 15.59 3.39
CA GLN A 131 10.65 15.82 3.99
C GLN A 131 10.24 14.75 5.02
N SER A 132 11.19 14.28 5.85
CA SER A 132 10.89 13.35 6.94
C SER A 132 9.85 13.93 7.92
N ALA A 133 9.89 15.22 8.23
CA ALA A 133 8.90 15.86 9.08
C ALA A 133 7.48 15.78 8.50
N THR A 134 7.31 15.93 7.18
CA THR A 134 6.04 15.76 6.49
C THR A 134 5.58 14.29 6.55
N ARG A 135 6.45 13.32 6.26
CA ARG A 135 6.11 11.91 6.38
C ARG A 135 5.77 11.50 7.82
N MET A 136 6.47 12.05 8.81
CA MET A 136 6.14 11.85 10.22
C MET A 136 4.71 12.30 10.53
N ALA A 137 4.33 13.51 10.16
CA ALA A 137 2.97 14.03 10.34
C ALA A 137 1.92 13.19 9.56
N GLN A 138 2.29 12.67 8.40
CA GLN A 138 1.43 11.76 7.63
C GLN A 138 1.25 10.42 8.36
N CYS A 139 2.30 9.85 8.94
CA CYS A 139 2.22 8.63 9.75
C CYS A 139 1.40 8.84 11.05
N GLU A 140 1.51 10.01 11.68
CA GLU A 140 0.66 10.39 12.83
C GLU A 140 -0.81 10.44 12.43
N ALA A 141 -1.13 11.08 11.30
CA ALA A 141 -2.49 11.14 10.77
C ALA A 141 -3.03 9.73 10.41
N LEU A 142 -2.21 8.87 9.80
CA LEU A 142 -2.59 7.48 9.52
C LEU A 142 -2.85 6.68 10.79
N SER A 143 -2.04 6.86 11.83
CA SER A 143 -2.25 6.21 13.13
C SER A 143 -3.58 6.66 13.76
N ALA A 144 -3.90 7.95 13.71
CA ALA A 144 -5.19 8.47 14.19
C ALA A 144 -6.39 7.94 13.38
N ILE A 145 -6.24 7.83 12.05
CA ILE A 145 -7.26 7.21 11.19
C ILE A 145 -7.47 5.76 11.61
N VAL A 146 -6.41 4.97 11.72
CA VAL A 146 -6.52 3.55 12.11
C VAL A 146 -7.13 3.39 13.49
N ASP A 147 -6.76 4.22 14.46
CA ASP A 147 -7.34 4.20 15.80
C ASP A 147 -8.87 4.44 15.78
N SER A 148 -9.32 5.39 14.95
CA SER A 148 -10.76 5.69 14.80
C SER A 148 -11.57 4.56 14.13
N LEU A 149 -10.92 3.59 13.50
CA LEU A 149 -11.53 2.43 12.87
C LEU A 149 -11.66 1.22 13.82
N ARG A 150 -11.01 1.28 14.99
CA ARG A 150 -10.94 0.21 15.97
C ARG A 150 -11.96 0.49 17.10
N GLU A 151 -12.92 -0.41 17.28
CA GLU A 151 -13.89 -0.31 18.40
C GLU A 151 -13.33 -0.99 19.65
N ASP A 152 -12.93 -2.27 19.55
CA ASP A 152 -12.26 -3.02 20.62
C ASP A 152 -11.06 -3.81 20.08
N PRO A 153 -9.84 -3.28 20.22
CA PRO A 153 -8.66 -3.89 19.63
C PRO A 153 -8.26 -5.26 20.19
N GLU A 154 -8.85 -5.71 21.31
CA GLU A 154 -8.56 -7.03 21.87
C GLU A 154 -9.44 -8.13 21.28
N VAL A 155 -10.64 -7.79 20.82
CA VAL A 155 -11.62 -8.75 20.26
C VAL A 155 -11.85 -8.54 18.77
N GLU A 156 -11.55 -7.37 18.25
CA GLU A 156 -11.78 -7.04 16.85
C GLU A 156 -10.64 -7.44 15.93
N THR A 157 -11.00 -7.51 14.67
CA THR A 157 -10.05 -7.83 13.63
C THR A 157 -9.14 -6.64 13.35
N PRO A 158 -7.82 -6.90 13.15
CA PRO A 158 -6.87 -5.83 12.92
C PRO A 158 -7.15 -5.08 11.61
N VAL A 159 -6.76 -3.80 11.58
CA VAL A 159 -6.70 -3.00 10.36
C VAL A 159 -5.45 -3.40 9.56
N ILE A 160 -5.61 -3.63 8.27
CA ILE A 160 -4.51 -3.85 7.32
C ILE A 160 -4.19 -2.50 6.68
N MET A 161 -2.99 -2.00 6.88
CA MET A 161 -2.50 -0.76 6.26
C MET A 161 -1.34 -1.08 5.35
N ALA A 162 -1.36 -0.55 4.12
CA ALA A 162 -0.36 -0.85 3.11
C ALA A 162 -0.06 0.36 2.22
N GLY A 163 1.11 0.36 1.61
CA GLY A 163 1.47 1.38 0.64
C GLY A 163 2.95 1.63 0.49
N ASP A 164 3.25 2.66 -0.29
CA ASP A 164 4.56 3.26 -0.41
C ASP A 164 4.73 4.35 0.66
N PHE A 165 5.55 4.07 1.67
CA PHE A 165 5.83 4.98 2.76
C PHE A 165 7.00 5.92 2.47
N ASN A 166 7.71 5.75 1.37
CA ASN A 166 8.89 6.53 1.00
C ASN A 166 9.93 6.66 2.14
N SER A 167 9.93 5.70 3.05
CA SER A 167 10.73 5.66 4.28
C SER A 167 11.35 4.28 4.46
N VAL A 168 12.63 4.23 4.80
CA VAL A 168 13.34 2.97 5.06
C VAL A 168 13.05 2.45 6.48
N PRO A 169 13.29 1.15 6.78
CA PRO A 169 12.91 0.53 8.06
C PRO A 169 13.47 1.19 9.33
N ASP A 170 14.64 1.82 9.23
CA ASP A 170 15.29 2.50 10.35
C ASP A 170 14.98 4.00 10.43
N SER A 171 14.13 4.53 9.52
CA SER A 171 13.63 5.90 9.61
C SER A 171 12.71 6.08 10.81
N ASP A 172 12.63 7.31 11.31
CA ASP A 172 11.81 7.64 12.48
C ASP A 172 10.33 7.37 12.25
N GLU A 173 9.83 7.54 11.03
CA GLU A 173 8.47 7.25 10.60
C GLU A 173 8.12 5.77 10.83
N ILE A 174 8.94 4.88 10.31
CA ILE A 174 8.72 3.42 10.43
C ILE A 174 8.98 2.94 11.87
N ARG A 175 9.97 3.50 12.55
CA ARG A 175 10.25 3.21 13.96
C ARG A 175 9.08 3.61 14.87
N MET A 176 8.40 4.74 14.58
CA MET A 176 7.21 5.16 15.31
C MET A 176 6.05 4.19 15.08
N LEU A 177 5.78 3.83 13.81
CA LEU A 177 4.72 2.88 13.48
C LEU A 177 4.96 1.50 14.12
N THR A 178 6.21 1.03 14.15
CA THR A 178 6.55 -0.31 14.68
C THR A 178 6.85 -0.35 16.19
N GLY A 179 6.66 0.75 16.91
CA GLY A 179 6.87 0.82 18.36
C GLY A 179 8.33 0.86 18.78
N ARG A 180 9.27 1.11 17.87
CA ARG A 180 10.69 1.32 18.17
C ARG A 180 10.99 2.78 18.55
N ARG A 181 9.99 3.62 18.47
CA ARG A 181 9.90 4.99 18.96
C ARG A 181 8.51 5.19 19.55
N GLU A 182 8.31 6.23 20.37
CA GLU A 182 7.00 6.57 20.94
C GLU A 182 5.92 6.61 19.85
N PRO A 183 4.84 5.80 19.96
CA PRO A 183 3.79 5.77 18.96
C PRO A 183 2.96 7.05 18.99
N ALA A 184 2.43 7.46 17.84
CA ALA A 184 1.58 8.65 17.72
C ALA A 184 0.27 8.51 18.51
N VAL A 185 -0.26 7.30 18.63
CA VAL A 185 -1.43 6.97 19.44
C VAL A 185 -0.98 5.96 20.51
N PRO A 186 -1.10 6.30 21.80
CA PRO A 186 -0.73 5.37 22.89
C PRO A 186 -1.48 4.03 22.76
N GLY A 187 -0.72 2.94 22.81
CA GLY A 187 -1.28 1.58 22.70
C GLY A 187 -1.56 1.11 21.27
N LEU A 188 -1.27 1.90 20.23
CA LEU A 188 -1.37 1.47 18.84
C LEU A 188 0.02 1.44 18.19
N VAL A 189 0.41 0.27 17.71
CA VAL A 189 1.57 0.06 16.84
C VAL A 189 1.20 -0.89 15.71
N PHE A 190 2.13 -1.11 14.78
CA PHE A 190 1.90 -1.95 13.62
C PHE A 190 2.97 -3.04 13.54
N THR A 191 2.54 -4.23 13.17
CA THR A 191 3.45 -5.32 12.79
C THR A 191 3.82 -5.13 11.32
N ASP A 192 5.09 -4.95 11.02
CA ASP A 192 5.63 -5.02 9.67
C ASP A 192 5.71 -6.50 9.26
N LEU A 193 4.94 -6.89 8.25
CA LEU A 193 4.83 -8.29 7.85
C LEU A 193 6.13 -8.82 7.24
N TRP A 194 6.92 -7.95 6.57
CA TRP A 194 8.22 -8.34 6.05
C TRP A 194 9.20 -8.75 7.15
N GLU A 195 9.24 -7.99 8.23
CA GLU A 195 10.13 -8.30 9.36
C GLU A 195 9.76 -9.61 10.07
N VAL A 196 8.51 -10.06 9.95
CA VAL A 196 8.04 -11.29 10.60
C VAL A 196 8.32 -12.52 9.75
N ALA A 197 8.10 -12.48 8.44
CA ALA A 197 8.10 -13.67 7.59
C ALA A 197 8.70 -13.44 6.18
N GLY A 198 9.31 -12.29 5.93
CA GLY A 198 10.05 -12.03 4.70
C GLY A 198 11.46 -12.62 4.75
N ASP A 199 12.04 -12.86 3.59
CA ASP A 199 13.42 -13.33 3.45
C ASP A 199 14.32 -12.22 2.88
N GLY A 200 15.47 -12.01 3.49
CA GLY A 200 16.40 -10.96 3.15
C GLY A 200 15.89 -9.54 3.45
N ASP A 201 16.49 -8.54 2.79
CA ASP A 201 16.26 -7.12 3.10
C ASP A 201 14.93 -6.56 2.59
N GLY A 202 14.26 -7.25 1.66
CA GLY A 202 12.95 -6.85 1.13
C GLY A 202 12.98 -5.56 0.29
N MET A 203 14.06 -5.28 -0.37
CA MET A 203 14.24 -4.04 -1.14
C MET A 203 13.22 -3.96 -2.26
N THR A 204 12.29 -3.02 -2.18
CA THR A 204 11.23 -2.82 -3.18
C THR A 204 11.65 -1.86 -4.26
N TRP A 205 12.56 -0.94 -3.98
CA TRP A 205 13.16 -0.01 -4.93
C TRP A 205 14.63 -0.37 -5.13
N ARG A 206 15.00 -0.92 -6.30
CA ARG A 206 16.26 -1.65 -6.52
C ARG A 206 16.95 -1.22 -7.79
N ARG A 207 18.26 -1.00 -7.72
CA ARG A 207 19.10 -0.56 -8.86
C ARG A 207 19.27 -1.60 -9.97
N ASP A 208 18.89 -2.86 -9.75
CA ASP A 208 18.81 -3.87 -10.81
C ASP A 208 17.51 -3.74 -11.65
N ASN A 209 16.58 -2.89 -11.23
CA ASN A 209 15.45 -2.48 -12.05
C ASN A 209 15.92 -1.49 -13.14
N PRO A 210 15.62 -1.74 -14.44
CA PRO A 210 16.12 -0.92 -15.53
C PRO A 210 15.68 0.55 -15.49
N TYR A 211 14.55 0.85 -14.81
CA TYR A 211 14.04 2.22 -14.70
C TYR A 211 14.80 3.09 -13.70
N ILE A 212 15.53 2.47 -12.78
CA ILE A 212 16.30 3.17 -11.74
C ILE A 212 17.76 2.76 -11.69
N ALA A 213 18.25 2.04 -12.71
CA ALA A 213 19.64 1.55 -12.79
C ALA A 213 20.69 2.66 -12.65
N ASP A 214 20.39 3.86 -13.18
CA ASP A 214 21.28 5.03 -13.11
C ASP A 214 21.11 5.85 -11.81
N SER A 215 20.28 5.39 -10.86
CA SER A 215 20.11 6.06 -9.58
C SER A 215 21.41 6.08 -8.78
N THR A 216 21.71 7.23 -8.17
CA THR A 216 22.82 7.37 -7.22
C THR A 216 22.45 6.90 -5.80
N TRP A 217 21.17 6.62 -5.56
CA TRP A 217 20.69 6.15 -4.28
C TRP A 217 20.83 4.62 -4.12
N PRO A 218 21.05 4.13 -2.88
CA PRO A 218 21.11 2.68 -2.62
C PRO A 218 19.74 2.02 -2.83
N ASN A 219 19.72 0.68 -2.88
CA ASN A 219 18.48 -0.09 -2.78
C ASN A 219 17.72 0.26 -1.50
N ARG A 220 16.38 0.27 -1.57
CA ARG A 220 15.52 0.66 -0.45
C ARG A 220 14.29 -0.25 -0.33
N ARG A 221 13.86 -0.49 0.89
CA ARG A 221 12.53 -1.01 1.19
C ARG A 221 11.65 0.18 1.55
N LEU A 222 10.71 0.52 0.68
CA LEU A 222 9.83 1.70 0.78
C LEU A 222 8.36 1.31 0.90
N ASP A 223 8.00 0.10 0.45
CA ASP A 223 6.64 -0.42 0.40
C ASP A 223 6.43 -1.40 1.55
N TYR A 224 5.31 -1.27 2.23
CA TYR A 224 5.03 -2.01 3.46
C TYR A 224 3.61 -2.58 3.47
N LEU A 225 3.49 -3.76 4.09
CA LEU A 225 2.25 -4.35 4.56
C LEU A 225 2.29 -4.34 6.10
N PHE A 226 1.42 -3.56 6.70
CA PHE A 226 1.27 -3.43 8.14
C PHE A 226 -0.05 -4.01 8.63
N VAL A 227 -0.03 -4.58 9.84
CA VAL A 227 -1.22 -5.01 10.56
C VAL A 227 -1.22 -4.38 11.94
N SER A 228 -2.32 -3.73 12.33
CA SER A 228 -2.43 -3.04 13.62
C SER A 228 -2.31 -4.00 14.81
N TRP A 229 -1.76 -3.51 15.92
CA TRP A 229 -1.63 -4.20 17.20
C TRP A 229 -2.07 -3.24 18.35
N PRO A 230 -2.75 -3.71 19.42
CA PRO A 230 -3.09 -5.09 19.73
C PRO A 230 -4.18 -5.69 18.83
N ARG A 231 -4.24 -7.02 18.80
CA ARG A 231 -5.23 -7.81 18.03
C ARG A 231 -5.34 -9.23 18.58
N PRO A 232 -6.47 -9.93 18.35
CA PRO A 232 -6.60 -11.35 18.65
C PRO A 232 -5.57 -12.17 17.85
N ARG A 233 -4.81 -13.04 18.53
CA ARG A 233 -3.83 -13.91 17.86
C ARG A 233 -4.52 -15.17 17.37
N PRO A 234 -4.12 -15.72 16.21
CA PRO A 234 -3.04 -15.28 15.30
C PRO A 234 -3.53 -14.40 14.14
N ILE A 235 -4.70 -13.77 14.24
CA ILE A 235 -5.28 -12.97 13.14
C ILE A 235 -4.30 -11.87 12.71
N GLY A 236 -4.05 -11.76 11.40
CA GLY A 236 -3.11 -10.82 10.81
C GLY A 236 -1.65 -11.25 10.86
N ASN A 237 -1.32 -12.42 11.47
CA ASN A 237 0.04 -12.94 11.39
C ASN A 237 0.32 -13.47 9.99
N PRO A 238 1.48 -13.11 9.37
CA PRO A 238 1.84 -13.66 8.07
C PRO A 238 2.33 -15.10 8.23
N SER A 239 1.98 -15.96 7.26
CA SER A 239 2.59 -17.27 7.08
C SER A 239 3.73 -17.24 6.05
N ARG A 240 3.67 -16.27 5.13
CA ARG A 240 4.67 -16.05 4.09
C ARG A 240 4.63 -14.60 3.62
N VAL A 241 5.81 -14.02 3.30
CA VAL A 241 5.94 -12.71 2.66
C VAL A 241 7.02 -12.79 1.58
N TRP A 242 6.77 -12.18 0.40
CA TRP A 242 7.72 -12.20 -0.73
C TRP A 242 7.56 -10.96 -1.61
N LEU A 243 8.52 -10.74 -2.51
CA LEU A 243 8.45 -9.74 -3.56
C LEU A 243 7.87 -10.34 -4.85
N ALA A 244 7.11 -9.53 -5.60
CA ALA A 244 6.64 -9.85 -6.94
C ALA A 244 6.88 -8.66 -7.90
N GLY A 245 6.72 -8.90 -9.21
CA GLY A 245 6.99 -7.86 -10.22
C GLY A 245 8.46 -7.44 -10.30
N VAL A 246 9.37 -8.29 -9.81
CA VAL A 246 10.82 -8.07 -9.87
C VAL A 246 11.39 -8.40 -11.25
N ASP A 247 10.77 -9.31 -11.96
CA ASP A 247 11.19 -9.76 -13.28
C ASP A 247 10.38 -9.08 -14.38
N GLN A 248 10.96 -9.03 -15.57
CA GLN A 248 10.28 -8.53 -16.76
C GLN A 248 9.20 -9.53 -17.21
N VAL A 249 8.06 -9.02 -17.61
CA VAL A 249 6.96 -9.77 -18.22
C VAL A 249 6.89 -9.41 -19.70
N GLY A 250 7.11 -10.39 -20.57
CA GLY A 250 7.18 -10.13 -22.03
C GLY A 250 8.28 -9.16 -22.46
N GLY A 251 9.36 -9.08 -21.69
CA GLY A 251 10.47 -8.15 -21.94
C GLY A 251 10.26 -6.72 -21.41
N VAL A 252 9.16 -6.49 -20.68
CA VAL A 252 8.82 -5.20 -20.07
C VAL A 252 8.87 -5.29 -18.55
N GLN A 253 9.61 -4.41 -17.90
CA GLN A 253 9.57 -4.25 -16.45
C GLN A 253 8.23 -3.60 -16.04
N PRO A 254 7.42 -4.21 -15.14
CA PRO A 254 6.08 -3.71 -14.87
C PRO A 254 6.05 -2.35 -14.16
N SER A 255 6.96 -2.12 -13.20
CA SER A 255 7.06 -0.89 -12.40
C SER A 255 8.52 -0.64 -12.01
N ASP A 256 8.85 0.55 -11.54
CA ASP A 256 10.13 0.86 -10.88
C ASP A 256 10.19 0.33 -9.44
N HIS A 257 9.04 -0.05 -8.86
CA HIS A 257 8.94 -0.76 -7.59
C HIS A 257 8.63 -2.25 -7.78
N ALA A 258 9.12 -3.09 -6.87
CA ALA A 258 8.61 -4.44 -6.65
C ALA A 258 7.37 -4.39 -5.74
N ALA A 259 6.42 -5.28 -5.97
CA ALA A 259 5.29 -5.49 -5.07
C ALA A 259 5.72 -6.27 -3.82
N VAL A 260 5.09 -5.97 -2.68
CA VAL A 260 5.17 -6.81 -1.48
C VAL A 260 3.88 -7.63 -1.38
N VAL A 261 4.03 -8.95 -1.24
CA VAL A 261 2.91 -9.89 -1.16
C VAL A 261 3.01 -10.67 0.16
N ALA A 262 1.88 -10.88 0.82
CA ALA A 262 1.82 -11.69 2.04
C ALA A 262 0.58 -12.59 2.07
N ASP A 263 0.74 -13.82 2.54
CA ASP A 263 -0.35 -14.67 2.99
C ASP A 263 -0.54 -14.47 4.50
N ILE A 264 -1.71 -13.99 4.93
CA ILE A 264 -2.01 -13.62 6.32
C ILE A 264 -3.17 -14.43 6.88
N ARG A 265 -3.11 -14.76 8.16
CA ARG A 265 -4.18 -15.47 8.86
C ARG A 265 -5.38 -14.55 9.10
N MET A 266 -6.57 -15.02 8.72
CA MET A 266 -7.81 -14.25 8.79
C MET A 266 -8.71 -14.66 9.96
N VAL A 267 -8.44 -15.79 10.59
CA VAL A 267 -9.19 -16.35 11.71
C VAL A 267 -8.26 -16.81 12.82
N ALA A 268 -8.83 -17.00 14.03
CA ALA A 268 -8.07 -17.40 15.22
C ALA A 268 -7.65 -18.88 15.21
N GLU A 269 -8.28 -19.71 14.38
CA GLU A 269 -8.00 -21.16 14.27
C GLU A 269 -7.60 -21.57 12.85
#